data_c0d6368a0b162daf793bb5063c97bee0
#
_entry.id   c0d6368a0b162daf793bb5063c97bee0
#
_cell.length_a   1.000
_cell.length_b   1.000
_cell.length_c   1.000
_cell.angle_alpha   90.00
_cell.angle_beta   90.00
_cell.angle_gamma   90.00
#
_symmetry.space_group_name_H-M   'P 1'
#
loop_
_entity.id
_entity.type
_entity.pdbx_description
1 polymer ?
#
loop_
_entity_poly.entity_id
_entity_poly.type
_entity_poly.pdbx_seq_one_letter_code
_entity_poly.pdbx_strand_id
1 'polypeptide(L)'
;MKKFLLLFLYIVGITISVKSQSFKFALITDTHIGSPNNDEDLLRTVNDINSFTDIDFAIVSGDVTEFGSYNELSTAKLLLDNLKVPYYIIPGNHDSNWSESGTNDFLRIFGNETFGFEHNGYKFIGLASGPNMRMSPGQIPRENLTWFFDEIAKTDENTPIIYVNHYPMDNSLNNWFEVMDALRPYNVKLMLCGHGHNNRAMNFEGVNAAMCRSNLRAKDEFGGYNIISVTSDSIHLQERIVSVETKLPWLSYSSNERPQWESNPARPDFSTNIDHSFVSETWSLQEKSDIGSGMYIFGDKIIYTNTNGEIKAANIKNGKTIWTFKTDGKIYSTPVVYRNTVWCASSDSYVYGLNVRNGKLQHKLKTDKAVVSSPACADNKVIVAGGDGICRAWDVNSGELIWQFDSIKNFVVTRPQIKDGIIYFGSWGNEFYALNIETGKSQWIWNNGHSNRMFSPAQVVPVLTHSRIYLVSPDRYMTVLDEKTGQVIWRYNDPENRVRESIGLSEDGNTVYAKTMDGKILAIDATVTERKIKWISSGEDMGYELAPTHVVEKNGVVYAPTDKGFIYAYRATDGMFLWKYRISYGLINMILPTDKGELYVSAMDGKLVKLKVIFEQ
;
A
#
# COMPACT_ATOMS: atom_id res chain seq x y z
N MET A 1 -42.86 61.44 36.34
CA MET A 1 -41.52 60.97 36.72
C MET A 1 -41.57 59.45 36.92
N LYS A 2 -41.23 58.65 35.87
CA LYS A 2 -41.17 57.17 35.95
C LYS A 2 -39.69 56.82 36.15
N LYS A 3 -39.36 56.17 37.28
CA LYS A 3 -38.03 55.64 37.57
C LYS A 3 -37.92 54.29 36.85
N PHE A 4 -36.97 54.18 35.92
CA PHE A 4 -36.52 52.88 35.35
C PHE A 4 -35.48 52.28 36.30
N LEU A 5 -35.76 51.06 36.79
CA LEU A 5 -34.84 50.22 37.55
C LEU A 5 -34.13 49.30 36.57
N LEU A 6 -32.82 49.51 36.32
CA LEU A 6 -31.99 48.60 35.57
C LEU A 6 -31.52 47.48 36.52
N LEU A 7 -31.97 46.24 36.22
CA LEU A 7 -31.52 45.03 36.88
C LEU A 7 -30.32 44.49 36.11
N PHE A 8 -29.10 44.55 36.69
CA PHE A 8 -27.91 43.91 36.18
C PHE A 8 -27.94 42.43 36.60
N LEU A 9 -28.17 41.50 35.65
CA LEU A 9 -27.96 40.09 35.85
C LEU A 9 -26.45 39.77 35.71
N TYR A 10 -25.79 39.48 36.81
CA TYR A 10 -24.46 38.86 36.81
C TYR A 10 -24.60 37.38 36.48
N ILE A 11 -24.25 37.00 35.24
CA ILE A 11 -24.08 35.57 34.87
C ILE A 11 -22.70 35.15 35.40
N VAL A 12 -22.69 34.50 36.54
CA VAL A 12 -21.48 33.81 37.03
C VAL A 12 -21.37 32.54 36.18
N GLY A 13 -20.47 32.59 35.24
CA GLY A 13 -20.06 31.39 34.47
C GLY A 13 -19.32 30.44 35.43
N ILE A 14 -20.01 29.40 35.90
CA ILE A 14 -19.39 28.30 36.62
C ILE A 14 -18.68 27.48 35.54
N THR A 15 -17.38 27.67 35.36
CA THR A 15 -16.53 26.71 34.63
C THR A 15 -16.43 25.47 35.49
N ILE A 16 -17.25 24.47 35.19
CA ILE A 16 -17.09 23.14 35.75
C ILE A 16 -15.82 22.56 35.08
N SER A 17 -14.69 22.64 35.79
CA SER A 17 -13.52 21.87 35.43
C SER A 17 -13.87 20.37 35.64
N VAL A 18 -14.25 19.69 34.57
CA VAL A 18 -14.37 18.24 34.60
C VAL A 18 -12.96 17.71 34.81
N LYS A 19 -12.64 17.33 36.04
CA LYS A 19 -11.41 16.56 36.31
C LYS A 19 -11.52 15.29 35.49
N SER A 20 -10.58 15.07 34.57
CA SER A 20 -10.44 13.81 33.83
C SER A 20 -10.43 12.66 34.84
N GLN A 21 -11.37 11.76 34.71
CA GLN A 21 -11.45 10.55 35.52
C GLN A 21 -10.35 9.61 35.03
N SER A 22 -9.61 8.96 35.94
CA SER A 22 -8.59 7.99 35.57
C SER A 22 -9.21 6.83 34.81
N PHE A 23 -8.52 6.33 33.78
CA PHE A 23 -8.96 5.20 32.98
C PHE A 23 -7.78 4.33 32.53
N LYS A 24 -8.09 3.10 32.10
CA LYS A 24 -7.11 2.15 31.57
C LYS A 24 -7.58 1.55 30.27
N PHE A 25 -6.65 1.28 29.37
CA PHE A 25 -6.92 0.53 28.16
C PHE A 25 -5.80 -0.45 27.82
N ALA A 26 -6.15 -1.52 27.11
CA ALA A 26 -5.21 -2.49 26.60
C ALA A 26 -4.78 -2.09 25.19
N LEU A 27 -3.48 -2.15 24.89
CA LEU A 27 -2.94 -2.00 23.54
C LEU A 27 -2.37 -3.34 23.08
N ILE A 28 -3.01 -3.92 22.07
CA ILE A 28 -2.63 -5.15 21.37
C ILE A 28 -2.06 -4.74 20.02
N THR A 29 -0.96 -5.34 19.57
CA THR A 29 -0.39 -5.09 18.25
C THR A 29 0.32 -6.33 17.72
N ASP A 30 0.47 -6.43 16.41
CA ASP A 30 1.26 -7.47 15.74
C ASP A 30 0.83 -8.89 16.19
N THR A 31 -0.45 -9.20 15.97
CA THR A 31 -1.03 -10.50 16.35
C THR A 31 -0.78 -11.59 15.31
N HIS A 32 -0.56 -11.22 14.04
CA HIS A 32 -0.18 -12.08 12.93
C HIS A 32 -0.99 -13.38 12.84
N ILE A 33 -2.31 -13.29 12.99
CA ILE A 33 -3.21 -14.44 12.81
C ILE A 33 -2.97 -15.11 11.46
N GLY A 34 -2.84 -16.44 11.48
CA GLY A 34 -2.47 -17.23 10.30
C GLY A 34 -1.08 -17.86 10.40
N SER A 35 -0.21 -17.38 11.30
CA SER A 35 1.03 -18.05 11.65
C SER A 35 0.85 -19.04 12.81
N PRO A 36 1.73 -20.04 12.97
CA PRO A 36 1.58 -21.07 14.00
C PRO A 36 1.48 -20.49 15.41
N ASN A 37 0.50 -20.93 16.19
CA ASN A 37 0.21 -20.56 17.58
C ASN A 37 -0.35 -19.14 17.81
N ASN A 38 -0.44 -18.30 16.80
CA ASN A 38 -0.82 -16.90 16.96
C ASN A 38 -2.31 -16.76 17.35
N ASP A 39 -3.17 -17.66 16.86
CA ASP A 39 -4.58 -17.74 17.26
C ASP A 39 -4.71 -18.02 18.77
N GLU A 40 -3.87 -18.92 19.30
CA GLU A 40 -3.82 -19.23 20.73
C GLU A 40 -3.32 -18.04 21.54
N ASP A 41 -2.30 -17.32 21.05
CA ASP A 41 -1.76 -16.15 21.73
C ASP A 41 -2.81 -15.03 21.85
N LEU A 42 -3.55 -14.77 20.77
CA LEU A 42 -4.62 -13.79 20.80
C LEU A 42 -5.77 -14.22 21.70
N LEU A 43 -6.19 -15.51 21.64
CA LEU A 43 -7.23 -16.02 22.52
C LEU A 43 -6.87 -15.90 24.00
N ARG A 44 -5.63 -16.22 24.35
CA ARG A 44 -5.12 -16.07 25.73
C ARG A 44 -5.12 -14.59 26.15
N THR A 45 -4.72 -13.69 25.26
CA THR A 45 -4.75 -12.24 25.51
C THR A 45 -6.16 -11.72 25.74
N VAL A 46 -7.12 -12.13 24.91
CA VAL A 46 -8.54 -11.78 25.08
C VAL A 46 -9.07 -12.26 26.44
N ASN A 47 -8.77 -13.51 26.83
CA ASN A 47 -9.18 -14.06 28.10
C ASN A 47 -8.52 -13.34 29.29
N ASP A 48 -7.26 -12.97 29.16
CA ASP A 48 -6.51 -12.23 30.18
C ASP A 48 -7.10 -10.83 30.39
N ILE A 49 -7.36 -10.07 29.29
CA ILE A 49 -8.03 -8.76 29.34
C ILE A 49 -9.40 -8.88 29.99
N ASN A 50 -10.17 -9.91 29.66
CA ASN A 50 -11.49 -10.17 30.24
C ASN A 50 -11.49 -10.50 31.73
N SER A 51 -10.33 -10.82 32.32
CA SER A 51 -10.15 -11.05 33.75
C SER A 51 -10.01 -9.75 34.56
N PHE A 52 -9.68 -8.64 33.90
CA PHE A 52 -9.60 -7.32 34.52
C PHE A 52 -10.99 -6.68 34.60
N THR A 53 -11.24 -5.93 35.68
CA THR A 53 -12.49 -5.18 35.88
C THR A 53 -12.34 -3.69 35.67
N ASP A 54 -11.11 -3.23 35.44
CA ASP A 54 -10.71 -1.82 35.35
C ASP A 54 -10.04 -1.45 34.03
N ILE A 55 -10.15 -2.30 33.00
CA ILE A 55 -9.83 -1.96 31.61
C ILE A 55 -11.12 -1.53 30.92
N ASP A 56 -11.13 -0.28 30.40
CA ASP A 56 -12.32 0.32 29.82
C ASP A 56 -12.54 -0.10 28.35
N PHE A 57 -11.44 -0.27 27.59
CA PHE A 57 -11.47 -0.67 26.17
C PHE A 57 -10.12 -1.25 25.73
N ALA A 58 -10.07 -1.78 24.52
CA ALA A 58 -8.83 -2.22 23.88
C ALA A 58 -8.60 -1.47 22.56
N ILE A 59 -7.32 -1.29 22.20
CA ILE A 59 -6.89 -0.81 20.87
C ILE A 59 -6.04 -1.91 20.23
N VAL A 60 -6.30 -2.20 18.96
CA VAL A 60 -5.53 -3.13 18.14
C VAL A 60 -4.84 -2.32 17.03
N SER A 61 -3.52 -2.15 17.15
CA SER A 61 -2.76 -1.18 16.34
C SER A 61 -2.03 -1.79 15.14
N GLY A 62 -2.69 -2.73 14.44
CA GLY A 62 -2.22 -3.26 13.14
C GLY A 62 -1.45 -4.56 13.22
N ASP A 63 -1.10 -5.08 12.02
CA ASP A 63 -0.55 -6.41 11.78
C ASP A 63 -1.37 -7.48 12.52
N VAL A 64 -2.68 -7.40 12.27
CA VAL A 64 -3.69 -8.29 12.86
C VAL A 64 -3.52 -9.69 12.30
N THR A 65 -3.16 -9.79 11.04
CA THR A 65 -2.99 -11.04 10.29
C THR A 65 -1.60 -11.15 9.69
N GLU A 66 -1.22 -12.37 9.26
CA GLU A 66 0.05 -12.61 8.60
C GLU A 66 0.04 -12.15 7.14
N PHE A 67 -1.10 -12.29 6.45
CA PHE A 67 -1.20 -11.99 5.01
C PHE A 67 -2.47 -11.23 4.60
N GLY A 68 -3.31 -10.81 5.53
CA GLY A 68 -4.52 -10.07 5.23
C GLY A 68 -5.58 -10.86 4.46
N SER A 69 -5.56 -12.19 4.53
CA SER A 69 -6.56 -13.02 3.86
C SER A 69 -7.92 -12.95 4.56
N TYR A 70 -9.00 -13.16 3.82
CA TYR A 70 -10.35 -13.21 4.38
C TYR A 70 -10.47 -14.17 5.56
N ASN A 71 -9.83 -15.35 5.47
CA ASN A 71 -9.89 -16.35 6.53
C ASN A 71 -9.16 -15.88 7.79
N GLU A 72 -7.95 -15.33 7.64
CA GLU A 72 -7.17 -14.80 8.76
C GLU A 72 -7.90 -13.64 9.45
N LEU A 73 -8.43 -12.69 8.68
CA LEU A 73 -9.21 -11.55 9.20
C LEU A 73 -10.49 -12.02 9.92
N SER A 74 -11.19 -13.02 9.36
CA SER A 74 -12.39 -13.59 9.97
C SER A 74 -12.08 -14.31 11.27
N THR A 75 -10.94 -15.02 11.35
CA THR A 75 -10.46 -15.67 12.58
C THR A 75 -10.11 -14.62 13.64
N ALA A 76 -9.37 -13.58 13.25
CA ALA A 76 -9.03 -12.48 14.17
C ALA A 76 -10.29 -11.80 14.72
N LYS A 77 -11.29 -11.53 13.87
CA LYS A 77 -12.58 -10.96 14.26
C LYS A 77 -13.30 -11.85 15.28
N LEU A 78 -13.38 -13.15 14.98
CA LEU A 78 -14.02 -14.11 15.87
C LEU A 78 -13.37 -14.14 17.27
N LEU A 79 -12.05 -14.05 17.34
CA LEU A 79 -11.31 -14.02 18.60
C LEU A 79 -11.51 -12.70 19.34
N LEU A 80 -11.37 -11.56 18.67
CA LEU A 80 -11.52 -10.22 19.26
C LEU A 80 -12.95 -9.94 19.73
N ASP A 81 -13.97 -10.48 19.07
CA ASP A 81 -15.38 -10.32 19.48
C ASP A 81 -15.71 -11.00 20.82
N ASN A 82 -14.80 -11.82 21.38
CA ASN A 82 -14.93 -12.34 22.74
C ASN A 82 -14.46 -11.35 23.83
N LEU A 83 -13.89 -10.19 23.46
CA LEU A 83 -13.62 -9.13 24.42
C LEU A 83 -14.93 -8.65 25.07
N LYS A 84 -14.94 -8.51 26.39
CA LYS A 84 -16.07 -7.95 27.16
C LYS A 84 -16.10 -6.42 27.14
N VAL A 85 -15.01 -5.81 26.74
CA VAL A 85 -14.86 -4.37 26.56
C VAL A 85 -14.87 -4.02 25.08
N PRO A 86 -15.28 -2.81 24.67
CA PRO A 86 -15.19 -2.38 23.27
C PRO A 86 -13.73 -2.39 22.79
N TYR A 87 -13.53 -2.66 21.51
CA TYR A 87 -12.22 -2.52 20.90
C TYR A 87 -12.24 -1.65 19.64
N TYR A 88 -11.13 -0.97 19.37
CA TYR A 88 -10.89 -0.12 18.22
C TYR A 88 -9.68 -0.65 17.47
N ILE A 89 -9.76 -0.75 16.15
CA ILE A 89 -8.78 -1.47 15.35
C ILE A 89 -8.39 -0.71 14.09
N ILE A 90 -7.11 -0.79 13.72
CA ILE A 90 -6.59 -0.33 12.44
C ILE A 90 -5.77 -1.45 11.79
N PRO A 91 -5.63 -1.49 10.45
CA PRO A 91 -4.73 -2.43 9.78
C PRO A 91 -3.28 -2.01 9.87
N GLY A 92 -2.36 -2.99 9.78
CA GLY A 92 -0.93 -2.81 9.57
C GLY A 92 -0.51 -3.17 8.13
N ASN A 93 0.79 -3.30 7.89
CA ASN A 93 1.30 -3.66 6.56
C ASN A 93 1.03 -5.12 6.17
N HIS A 94 0.98 -6.03 7.12
CA HIS A 94 0.61 -7.42 6.86
C HIS A 94 -0.85 -7.58 6.45
N ASP A 95 -1.73 -6.72 6.93
CA ASP A 95 -3.15 -6.74 6.58
C ASP A 95 -3.43 -6.15 5.19
N SER A 96 -2.51 -5.35 4.63
CA SER A 96 -2.72 -4.60 3.40
C SER A 96 -1.83 -5.04 2.24
N ASN A 97 -0.51 -5.10 2.44
CA ASN A 97 0.46 -5.22 1.35
C ASN A 97 0.39 -6.57 0.61
N TRP A 98 0.09 -7.65 1.34
CA TRP A 98 -0.01 -9.00 0.80
C TRP A 98 -1.43 -9.56 0.80
N SER A 99 -2.41 -8.71 1.02
CA SER A 99 -3.82 -9.05 1.04
C SER A 99 -4.32 -9.43 -0.35
N GLU A 100 -5.14 -10.48 -0.40
CA GLU A 100 -5.85 -10.87 -1.62
C GLU A 100 -6.92 -9.86 -2.07
N SER A 101 -7.29 -8.93 -1.19
CA SER A 101 -8.32 -7.90 -1.42
C SER A 101 -7.82 -6.46 -1.29
N GLY A 102 -6.55 -6.25 -0.92
CA GLY A 102 -5.97 -4.92 -0.70
C GLY A 102 -6.69 -4.14 0.39
N THR A 103 -6.80 -4.68 1.60
CA THR A 103 -7.55 -4.18 2.76
C THR A 103 -9.08 -4.09 2.59
N ASN A 104 -9.64 -4.39 1.44
CA ASN A 104 -11.09 -4.33 1.24
C ASN A 104 -11.84 -5.31 2.16
N ASP A 105 -11.30 -6.51 2.41
CA ASP A 105 -11.88 -7.46 3.36
C ASP A 105 -11.69 -7.03 4.81
N PHE A 106 -10.61 -6.32 5.15
CA PHE A 106 -10.45 -5.69 6.45
C PHE A 106 -11.61 -4.71 6.71
N LEU A 107 -11.87 -3.83 5.75
CA LEU A 107 -12.97 -2.87 5.81
C LEU A 107 -14.35 -3.57 5.93
N ARG A 108 -14.57 -4.65 5.16
CA ARG A 108 -15.82 -5.43 5.23
C ARG A 108 -16.05 -6.12 6.57
N ILE A 109 -14.97 -6.63 7.20
CA ILE A 109 -15.03 -7.43 8.43
C ILE A 109 -15.07 -6.54 9.67
N PHE A 110 -14.23 -5.50 9.74
CA PHE A 110 -14.10 -4.61 10.89
C PHE A 110 -14.88 -3.30 10.75
N GLY A 111 -15.34 -2.96 9.55
CA GLY A 111 -16.14 -1.76 9.26
C GLY A 111 -15.33 -0.50 8.96
N ASN A 112 -14.10 -0.38 9.46
CA ASN A 112 -13.24 0.80 9.32
C ASN A 112 -11.76 0.42 9.19
N GLU A 113 -10.98 1.31 8.59
CA GLU A 113 -9.50 1.33 8.62
C GLU A 113 -8.97 2.47 9.51
N THR A 114 -9.87 3.22 10.11
CA THR A 114 -9.59 4.36 11.00
C THR A 114 -10.55 4.33 12.16
N PHE A 115 -10.21 5.00 13.25
CA PHE A 115 -11.15 5.26 14.33
C PHE A 115 -10.94 6.65 14.94
N GLY A 116 -12.05 7.25 15.41
CA GLY A 116 -12.07 8.46 16.20
C GLY A 116 -13.14 8.37 17.28
N PHE A 117 -12.75 8.47 18.55
CA PHE A 117 -13.69 8.46 19.67
C PHE A 117 -13.19 9.30 20.83
N GLU A 118 -14.06 9.60 21.76
CA GLU A 118 -13.72 10.32 23.00
C GLU A 118 -13.95 9.40 24.22
N HIS A 119 -13.02 9.45 25.17
CA HIS A 119 -13.14 8.74 26.42
C HIS A 119 -12.54 9.57 27.56
N ASN A 120 -13.30 9.84 28.62
CA ASN A 120 -12.90 10.61 29.80
C ASN A 120 -12.16 11.93 29.49
N GLY A 121 -12.63 12.66 28.46
CA GLY A 121 -12.06 13.95 28.05
C GLY A 121 -10.83 13.86 27.16
N TYR A 122 -10.39 12.66 26.77
CA TYR A 122 -9.37 12.42 25.77
C TYR A 122 -9.97 12.08 24.42
N LYS A 123 -9.39 12.60 23.35
CA LYS A 123 -9.66 12.20 21.97
C LYS A 123 -8.67 11.12 21.55
N PHE A 124 -9.18 10.02 21.01
CA PHE A 124 -8.39 8.96 20.40
C PHE A 124 -8.57 9.00 18.88
N ILE A 125 -7.47 8.93 18.14
CA ILE A 125 -7.48 8.93 16.68
C ILE A 125 -6.54 7.82 16.21
N GLY A 126 -7.04 6.89 15.39
CA GLY A 126 -6.28 5.81 14.80
C GLY A 126 -6.32 5.85 13.28
N LEU A 127 -5.17 5.71 12.61
CA LEU A 127 -5.05 5.67 11.16
C LEU A 127 -4.34 4.42 10.68
N ALA A 128 -4.80 3.84 9.57
CA ALA A 128 -4.01 2.91 8.81
C ALA A 128 -2.71 3.58 8.33
N SER A 129 -1.60 2.89 8.45
CA SER A 129 -0.28 3.35 7.98
C SER A 129 0.51 2.24 7.28
N GLY A 130 -0.08 1.05 7.17
CA GLY A 130 0.42 0.02 6.28
C GLY A 130 0.30 0.49 4.83
N PRO A 131 1.30 0.19 3.98
CA PRO A 131 1.22 0.57 2.58
C PRO A 131 0.04 -0.11 1.92
N ASN A 132 -0.63 0.59 1.02
CA ASN A 132 -1.50 -0.07 0.07
C ASN A 132 -0.68 -1.06 -0.76
N MET A 133 -1.35 -2.04 -1.34
CA MET A 133 -0.71 -3.12 -2.11
C MET A 133 0.50 -2.64 -2.93
N ARG A 134 1.59 -3.42 -2.93
CA ARG A 134 2.81 -3.23 -3.75
C ARG A 134 3.77 -2.15 -3.26
N MET A 135 3.60 -1.62 -2.05
CA MET A 135 4.57 -0.69 -1.46
C MET A 135 5.43 -1.37 -0.40
N SER A 136 6.64 -0.87 -0.22
CA SER A 136 7.55 -1.30 0.85
C SER A 136 7.59 -0.34 2.04
N PRO A 137 7.79 0.99 1.88
CA PRO A 137 7.65 1.93 2.99
C PRO A 137 6.20 2.00 3.46
N GLY A 138 5.99 2.35 4.71
CA GLY A 138 4.67 2.71 5.20
C GLY A 138 4.12 3.92 4.45
N GLN A 139 2.81 3.97 4.33
CA GLN A 139 2.09 5.16 3.82
C GLN A 139 0.68 5.18 4.38
N ILE A 140 0.26 6.30 4.90
CA ILE A 140 -1.14 6.52 5.27
C ILE A 140 -1.92 6.70 3.96
N PRO A 141 -2.93 5.86 3.67
CA PRO A 141 -3.76 5.99 2.48
C PRO A 141 -4.39 7.38 2.38
N ARG A 142 -4.48 7.93 1.19
CA ARG A 142 -4.98 9.30 0.96
C ARG A 142 -6.42 9.49 1.45
N GLU A 143 -7.27 8.49 1.30
CA GLU A 143 -8.63 8.50 1.85
C GLU A 143 -8.64 8.61 3.38
N ASN A 144 -7.69 7.95 4.05
CA ASN A 144 -7.57 7.99 5.51
C ASN A 144 -7.00 9.34 5.99
N LEU A 145 -6.06 9.94 5.24
CA LEU A 145 -5.62 11.31 5.49
C LEU A 145 -6.75 12.32 5.33
N THR A 146 -7.57 12.18 4.27
CA THR A 146 -8.72 13.04 4.05
C THR A 146 -9.70 12.95 5.23
N TRP A 147 -10.01 11.74 5.69
CA TRP A 147 -10.83 11.51 6.88
C TRP A 147 -10.19 12.13 8.14
N PHE A 148 -8.87 11.96 8.31
CA PHE A 148 -8.15 12.50 9.46
C PHE A 148 -8.21 14.03 9.53
N PHE A 149 -7.99 14.72 8.41
CA PHE A 149 -8.08 16.18 8.37
C PHE A 149 -9.50 16.67 8.71
N ASP A 150 -10.53 15.96 8.25
CA ASP A 150 -11.91 16.28 8.60
C ASP A 150 -12.22 15.99 10.09
N GLU A 151 -11.58 14.98 10.69
CA GLU A 151 -11.79 14.60 12.08
C GLU A 151 -11.04 15.52 13.03
N ILE A 152 -9.79 15.85 12.74
CA ILE A 152 -8.99 16.73 13.60
C ILE A 152 -9.53 18.17 13.59
N ALA A 153 -10.05 18.64 12.47
CA ALA A 153 -10.66 19.97 12.37
C ALA A 153 -11.90 20.17 13.26
N LYS A 154 -12.53 19.09 13.73
CA LYS A 154 -13.67 19.14 14.67
C LYS A 154 -13.23 19.09 16.13
N THR A 155 -11.96 18.82 16.38
CA THR A 155 -11.40 18.65 17.73
C THR A 155 -10.94 20.00 18.27
N ASP A 156 -11.25 20.31 19.53
CA ASP A 156 -10.71 21.50 20.20
C ASP A 156 -9.20 21.35 20.44
N GLU A 157 -8.41 22.39 20.16
CA GLU A 157 -6.94 22.36 20.26
C GLU A 157 -6.43 22.04 21.68
N ASN A 158 -7.25 22.23 22.72
CA ASN A 158 -6.91 21.92 24.09
C ASN A 158 -7.26 20.48 24.50
N THR A 159 -8.11 19.82 23.74
CA THR A 159 -8.48 18.43 24.02
C THR A 159 -7.23 17.55 23.97
N PRO A 160 -6.91 16.79 25.03
CA PRO A 160 -5.77 15.88 25.02
C PRO A 160 -6.01 14.75 24.01
N ILE A 161 -5.02 14.54 23.13
CA ILE A 161 -5.11 13.54 22.06
C ILE A 161 -4.13 12.38 22.32
N ILE A 162 -4.60 11.16 22.14
CA ILE A 162 -3.78 9.96 21.95
C ILE A 162 -3.94 9.51 20.50
N TYR A 163 -2.83 9.55 19.75
CA TYR A 163 -2.78 9.18 18.35
C TYR A 163 -2.20 7.76 18.18
N VAL A 164 -2.77 6.97 17.29
CA VAL A 164 -2.40 5.56 17.09
C VAL A 164 -2.23 5.28 15.60
N ASN A 165 -1.13 4.67 15.24
CA ASN A 165 -0.91 4.08 13.92
C ASN A 165 -0.02 2.84 14.07
N HIS A 166 0.21 2.10 12.98
CA HIS A 166 1.02 0.89 13.03
C HIS A 166 2.51 1.20 12.89
N TYR A 167 2.92 1.95 11.86
CA TYR A 167 4.31 2.38 11.65
C TYR A 167 4.72 3.48 12.62
N PRO A 168 6.02 3.61 12.95
CA PRO A 168 6.55 4.83 13.59
C PRO A 168 6.26 6.09 12.75
N MET A 169 6.07 7.23 13.41
CA MET A 169 5.85 8.52 12.75
C MET A 169 7.17 9.18 12.34
N ASP A 170 7.95 8.48 11.52
CA ASP A 170 9.25 8.90 11.01
C ASP A 170 9.42 8.57 9.51
N ASN A 171 10.62 8.69 8.97
CA ASN A 171 10.90 8.47 7.55
C ASN A 171 10.73 7.03 7.04
N SER A 172 10.34 6.08 7.89
CA SER A 172 9.86 4.75 7.48
C SER A 172 8.44 4.79 6.91
N LEU A 173 7.73 5.91 7.10
CA LEU A 173 6.40 6.19 6.61
C LEU A 173 6.45 7.38 5.63
N ASN A 174 6.15 7.20 4.37
CA ASN A 174 6.37 8.18 3.30
C ASN A 174 5.76 9.57 3.56
N ASN A 175 4.57 9.61 4.13
CA ASN A 175 3.80 10.85 4.34
C ASN A 175 3.54 11.18 5.82
N TRP A 176 4.41 10.68 6.72
CA TRP A 176 4.32 10.92 8.17
C TRP A 176 4.17 12.40 8.53
N PHE A 177 4.86 13.27 7.80
CA PHE A 177 4.89 14.71 8.06
C PHE A 177 3.54 15.39 7.84
N GLU A 178 2.67 14.89 6.96
CA GLU A 178 1.34 15.46 6.74
C GLU A 178 0.48 15.38 8.02
N VAL A 179 0.57 14.27 8.74
CA VAL A 179 -0.11 14.09 10.04
C VAL A 179 0.57 14.91 11.13
N MET A 180 1.91 14.89 11.19
CA MET A 180 2.67 15.63 12.18
C MET A 180 2.37 17.14 12.10
N ASP A 181 2.37 17.70 10.89
CA ASP A 181 2.07 19.12 10.66
C ASP A 181 0.63 19.48 11.04
N ALA A 182 -0.33 18.61 10.74
CA ALA A 182 -1.72 18.82 11.13
C ALA A 182 -1.96 18.73 12.64
N LEU A 183 -1.17 17.93 13.36
CA LEU A 183 -1.28 17.76 14.81
C LEU A 183 -0.60 18.87 15.62
N ARG A 184 0.27 19.70 15.02
CA ARG A 184 1.03 20.75 15.73
C ARG A 184 0.20 21.72 16.56
N PRO A 185 -0.98 22.19 16.13
CA PRO A 185 -1.82 23.08 16.95
C PRO A 185 -2.40 22.40 18.19
N TYR A 186 -2.49 21.07 18.18
CA TYR A 186 -3.27 20.28 19.12
C TYR A 186 -2.45 19.78 20.33
N ASN A 187 -3.16 19.41 21.39
CA ASN A 187 -2.59 18.91 22.64
C ASN A 187 -2.34 17.40 22.58
N VAL A 188 -1.40 16.94 21.74
CA VAL A 188 -1.06 15.53 21.59
C VAL A 188 -0.25 15.04 22.79
N LYS A 189 -0.80 14.12 23.56
CA LYS A 189 -0.16 13.59 24.79
C LYS A 189 0.74 12.40 24.51
N LEU A 190 0.34 11.56 23.57
CA LEU A 190 1.04 10.30 23.30
C LEU A 190 0.76 9.85 21.87
N MET A 191 1.79 9.35 21.20
CA MET A 191 1.67 8.60 19.95
C MET A 191 2.05 7.13 20.19
N LEU A 192 1.22 6.20 19.73
CA LEU A 192 1.40 4.76 19.90
C LEU A 192 1.56 4.07 18.56
N CYS A 193 2.53 3.15 18.47
CA CYS A 193 2.72 2.32 17.29
C CYS A 193 3.14 0.88 17.64
N GLY A 194 3.05 -0.01 16.66
CA GLY A 194 3.55 -1.39 16.69
C GLY A 194 4.75 -1.59 15.78
N HIS A 195 4.65 -2.56 14.86
CA HIS A 195 5.57 -2.86 13.74
C HIS A 195 6.96 -3.38 14.13
N GLY A 196 7.55 -2.86 15.20
CA GLY A 196 8.90 -3.26 15.62
C GLY A 196 8.94 -4.39 16.67
N HIS A 197 7.80 -4.92 17.08
CA HIS A 197 7.61 -6.07 17.98
C HIS A 197 8.25 -5.94 19.38
N ASN A 198 8.65 -4.74 19.79
CA ASN A 198 9.29 -4.52 21.10
C ASN A 198 8.82 -3.22 21.78
N ASN A 199 8.89 -3.20 23.10
CA ASN A 199 8.64 -2.00 23.88
C ASN A 199 9.84 -1.04 23.76
N ARG A 200 9.60 0.17 23.26
CA ARG A 200 10.62 1.21 23.10
C ARG A 200 10.02 2.60 23.26
N ALA A 201 10.61 3.41 24.14
CA ALA A 201 10.31 4.84 24.20
C ALA A 201 10.77 5.54 22.93
N MET A 202 9.91 6.39 22.38
CA MET A 202 10.16 7.15 21.16
C MET A 202 9.79 8.62 21.38
N ASN A 203 10.24 9.46 20.49
CA ASN A 203 9.86 10.86 20.42
C ASN A 203 9.77 11.26 18.95
N PHE A 204 8.63 11.82 18.57
CA PHE A 204 8.42 12.30 17.21
C PHE A 204 8.28 13.82 17.25
N GLU A 205 9.34 14.53 16.87
CA GLU A 205 9.39 16.00 16.82
C GLU A 205 8.99 16.71 18.12
N GLY A 206 9.34 16.13 19.27
CA GLY A 206 8.99 16.66 20.58
C GLY A 206 7.70 16.09 21.19
N VAL A 207 6.98 15.23 20.46
CA VAL A 207 5.82 14.52 20.98
C VAL A 207 6.26 13.19 21.59
N ASN A 208 5.80 12.91 22.81
CA ASN A 208 6.02 11.64 23.49
C ASN A 208 5.40 10.49 22.70
N ALA A 209 6.14 9.42 22.52
CA ALA A 209 5.68 8.27 21.76
C ALA A 209 6.19 6.94 22.33
N ALA A 210 5.52 5.86 21.97
CA ALA A 210 5.88 4.52 22.35
C ALA A 210 5.63 3.52 21.21
N MET A 211 6.65 2.76 20.87
CA MET A 211 6.49 1.52 20.13
C MET A 211 6.18 0.43 21.15
N CYS A 212 5.21 -0.42 20.84
CA CYS A 212 4.75 -1.48 21.74
C CYS A 212 5.11 -2.87 21.21
N ARG A 213 5.31 -3.81 22.15
CA ARG A 213 5.65 -5.19 21.83
C ARG A 213 4.51 -5.88 21.08
N SER A 214 4.87 -6.87 20.26
CA SER A 214 3.89 -7.75 19.63
C SER A 214 3.15 -8.59 20.66
N ASN A 215 1.96 -9.05 20.28
CA ASN A 215 1.15 -9.97 21.08
C ASN A 215 1.80 -11.36 21.23
N LEU A 216 2.70 -11.71 20.34
CA LEU A 216 3.24 -13.06 20.18
C LEU A 216 4.12 -13.50 21.34
N ARG A 217 4.05 -14.80 21.67
CA ARG A 217 4.96 -15.45 22.62
C ARG A 217 6.38 -15.55 22.09
N ALA A 218 6.57 -15.57 20.75
CA ALA A 218 7.86 -15.76 20.10
C ALA A 218 8.63 -16.99 20.62
N LYS A 219 9.68 -16.77 21.44
CA LYS A 219 10.48 -17.82 22.09
C LYS A 219 10.09 -18.07 23.56
N ASP A 220 9.17 -17.28 24.09
CA ASP A 220 8.71 -17.36 25.46
C ASP A 220 7.50 -18.33 25.59
N GLU A 221 7.10 -18.65 26.79
CA GLU A 221 5.93 -19.48 27.05
C GLU A 221 4.61 -18.71 26.82
N PHE A 222 4.63 -17.41 27.10
CA PHE A 222 3.46 -16.53 27.00
C PHE A 222 3.75 -15.29 26.16
N GLY A 223 2.77 -14.89 25.37
CA GLY A 223 2.73 -13.59 24.71
C GLY A 223 2.46 -12.45 25.71
N GLY A 224 2.18 -11.28 25.19
CA GLY A 224 1.87 -10.14 26.04
C GLY A 224 1.32 -8.95 25.26
N TYR A 225 0.95 -7.91 25.99
CA TYR A 225 0.43 -6.66 25.49
C TYR A 225 0.79 -5.52 26.44
N ASN A 226 0.41 -4.29 26.15
CA ASN A 226 0.61 -3.18 27.06
C ASN A 226 -0.71 -2.76 27.71
N ILE A 227 -0.70 -2.49 29.01
CA ILE A 227 -1.75 -1.78 29.72
C ILE A 227 -1.31 -0.32 29.86
N ILE A 228 -2.12 0.60 29.34
CA ILE A 228 -1.89 2.03 29.46
C ILE A 228 -2.87 2.58 30.49
N SER A 229 -2.32 3.21 31.53
CA SER A 229 -3.09 3.85 32.60
C SER A 229 -2.95 5.36 32.49
N VAL A 230 -4.06 6.06 32.34
CA VAL A 230 -4.12 7.51 32.30
C VAL A 230 -4.70 8.01 33.61
N THR A 231 -3.95 8.86 34.29
CA THR A 231 -4.37 9.53 35.54
C THR A 231 -4.45 11.04 35.34
N SER A 232 -4.79 11.77 36.39
CA SER A 232 -4.86 13.23 36.36
C SER A 232 -3.50 13.90 36.07
N ASP A 233 -2.38 13.22 36.32
CA ASP A 233 -1.03 13.80 36.27
C ASP A 233 -0.06 12.98 35.41
N SER A 234 -0.39 11.74 35.06
CA SER A 234 0.55 10.85 34.37
C SER A 234 -0.14 9.86 33.44
N ILE A 235 0.64 9.41 32.44
CA ILE A 235 0.32 8.29 31.55
C ILE A 235 1.41 7.24 31.75
N HIS A 236 1.03 6.04 32.17
CA HIS A 236 1.94 4.92 32.41
C HIS A 236 1.71 3.80 31.43
N LEU A 237 2.80 3.28 30.86
CA LEU A 237 2.78 2.10 29.98
C LEU A 237 3.42 0.91 30.73
N GLN A 238 2.67 -0.15 30.87
CA GLN A 238 3.07 -1.36 31.59
C GLN A 238 2.97 -2.57 30.66
N GLU A 239 4.01 -3.37 30.62
CA GLU A 239 3.95 -4.64 29.92
C GLU A 239 3.17 -5.65 30.75
N ARG A 240 2.18 -6.29 30.13
CA ARG A 240 1.45 -7.43 30.66
C ARG A 240 1.95 -8.71 30.02
N ILE A 241 2.52 -9.62 30.77
CA ILE A 241 2.75 -11.00 30.36
C ILE A 241 1.45 -11.77 30.64
N VAL A 242 0.85 -12.29 29.58
CA VAL A 242 -0.49 -12.89 29.60
C VAL A 242 -0.59 -13.95 30.70
N SER A 243 -1.60 -13.85 31.57
CA SER A 243 -1.89 -14.75 32.69
C SER A 243 -0.79 -14.88 33.76
N VAL A 244 0.28 -14.09 33.67
CA VAL A 244 1.41 -14.15 34.61
C VAL A 244 1.46 -12.91 35.51
N GLU A 245 1.89 -11.76 34.95
CA GLU A 245 2.07 -10.52 35.70
C GLU A 245 1.90 -9.25 34.87
N THR A 246 1.57 -8.17 35.53
CA THR A 246 1.74 -6.82 34.99
C THR A 246 3.02 -6.23 35.59
N LYS A 247 4.01 -5.96 34.76
CA LYS A 247 5.30 -5.40 35.21
C LYS A 247 5.13 -3.95 35.68
N LEU A 248 6.14 -3.44 36.38
CA LEU A 248 6.21 -2.01 36.68
C LEU A 248 6.20 -1.19 35.38
N PRO A 249 5.76 0.08 35.42
CA PRO A 249 5.78 0.92 34.24
C PRO A 249 7.19 1.02 33.65
N TRP A 250 7.33 0.62 32.39
CA TRP A 250 8.58 0.77 31.63
C TRP A 250 8.71 2.18 31.02
N LEU A 251 7.59 2.92 30.94
CA LEU A 251 7.53 4.26 30.42
C LEU A 251 6.44 5.06 31.16
N SER A 252 6.75 6.32 31.46
CA SER A 252 5.80 7.23 32.13
C SER A 252 5.98 8.65 31.59
N TYR A 253 4.87 9.32 31.29
CA TYR A 253 4.83 10.69 30.84
C TYR A 253 3.87 11.53 31.66
N SER A 254 4.11 12.85 31.75
CA SER A 254 3.17 13.79 32.32
C SER A 254 1.92 13.93 31.44
N SER A 255 0.72 13.81 32.01
CA SER A 255 -0.53 14.10 31.31
C SER A 255 -0.85 15.60 31.24
N ASN A 256 -0.17 16.44 32.06
CA ASN A 256 -0.44 17.85 32.18
C ASN A 256 0.35 18.70 31.15
N GLU A 257 1.53 18.22 30.74
CA GLU A 257 2.39 18.97 29.81
C GLU A 257 1.89 18.87 28.37
N ARG A 258 2.00 19.96 27.62
CA ARG A 258 1.85 19.95 26.17
C ARG A 258 3.16 19.52 25.52
N PRO A 259 3.11 18.92 24.30
CA PRO A 259 4.33 18.54 23.59
C PRO A 259 5.19 19.78 23.29
N GLN A 260 6.50 19.60 23.41
CA GLN A 260 7.49 20.60 23.03
C GLN A 260 7.92 20.37 21.59
N TRP A 261 7.08 20.81 20.66
CA TRP A 261 7.30 20.59 19.23
C TRP A 261 8.65 21.16 18.76
N GLU A 262 9.37 20.36 17.98
CA GLU A 262 10.57 20.81 17.28
C GLU A 262 10.25 22.00 16.38
N SER A 263 11.06 23.06 16.41
CA SER A 263 10.74 24.33 15.75
C SER A 263 10.85 24.27 14.22
N ASN A 264 11.81 23.50 13.69
CA ASN A 264 12.07 23.38 12.25
C ASN A 264 12.42 21.94 11.86
N PRO A 265 11.47 21.02 11.92
CA PRO A 265 11.73 19.64 11.53
C PRO A 265 11.98 19.54 10.03
N ALA A 266 12.85 18.61 9.64
CA ALA A 266 13.11 18.35 8.24
C ALA A 266 11.84 17.82 7.54
N ARG A 267 11.60 18.30 6.34
CA ARG A 267 10.49 17.86 5.48
C ARG A 267 11.01 17.40 4.13
N PRO A 268 10.46 16.32 3.56
CA PRO A 268 10.71 16.00 2.18
C PRO A 268 10.24 17.15 1.28
N ASP A 269 11.04 17.53 0.30
CA ASP A 269 10.76 18.65 -0.57
C ASP A 269 10.89 18.30 -2.07
N PHE A 270 10.69 19.28 -2.92
CA PHE A 270 10.81 19.21 -4.37
C PHE A 270 11.99 20.04 -4.90
N SER A 271 12.95 20.41 -4.05
CA SER A 271 14.09 21.28 -4.41
C SER A 271 14.92 20.70 -5.55
N THR A 272 15.05 19.36 -5.61
CA THR A 272 15.73 18.66 -6.73
C THR A 272 15.14 18.99 -8.10
N ASN A 273 13.87 19.41 -8.18
CA ASN A 273 13.23 19.75 -9.46
C ASN A 273 13.77 21.07 -10.04
N ILE A 274 14.35 21.91 -9.17
CA ILE A 274 14.96 23.19 -9.60
C ILE A 274 16.22 22.91 -10.43
N ASP A 275 17.02 21.94 -10.04
CA ASP A 275 18.25 21.54 -10.72
C ASP A 275 17.99 20.95 -12.11
N HIS A 276 16.76 20.47 -12.35
CA HIS A 276 16.31 19.85 -13.59
C HIS A 276 15.10 20.58 -14.19
N SER A 277 15.16 21.92 -14.25
CA SER A 277 14.07 22.81 -14.69
C SER A 277 13.59 22.58 -16.15
N PHE A 278 14.36 21.85 -16.95
CA PHE A 278 13.96 21.37 -18.27
C PHE A 278 12.90 20.25 -18.23
N VAL A 279 12.62 19.68 -17.03
CA VAL A 279 11.47 18.83 -16.75
C VAL A 279 10.42 19.67 -16.04
N SER A 280 9.21 19.70 -16.54
CA SER A 280 8.15 20.55 -15.97
C SER A 280 6.78 19.87 -15.99
N GLU A 281 5.94 20.16 -14.99
CA GLU A 281 4.54 19.75 -14.99
C GLU A 281 3.74 20.60 -15.99
N THR A 282 3.10 19.92 -16.96
CA THR A 282 2.14 20.57 -17.87
C THR A 282 0.78 20.71 -17.20
N TRP A 283 0.33 19.66 -16.54
CA TRP A 283 -0.83 19.62 -15.66
C TRP A 283 -0.68 18.49 -14.64
N SER A 284 -1.36 18.63 -13.54
CA SER A 284 -1.52 17.55 -12.54
C SER A 284 -2.91 17.56 -11.93
N LEU A 285 -3.32 16.42 -11.41
CA LEU A 285 -4.50 16.28 -10.57
C LEU A 285 -4.12 15.52 -9.30
N GLN A 286 -4.86 15.80 -8.23
CA GLN A 286 -4.74 15.15 -6.93
C GLN A 286 -6.10 14.55 -6.57
N GLU A 287 -6.18 13.22 -6.49
CA GLU A 287 -7.35 12.52 -6.00
C GLU A 287 -7.47 12.63 -4.47
N LYS A 288 -8.68 12.40 -3.95
CA LYS A 288 -8.94 12.31 -2.50
C LYS A 288 -8.68 10.93 -1.92
N SER A 289 -8.31 9.98 -2.76
CA SER A 289 -7.94 8.61 -2.42
C SER A 289 -6.72 8.19 -3.22
N ASP A 290 -6.12 7.08 -2.84
CA ASP A 290 -4.95 6.58 -3.54
C ASP A 290 -5.27 6.16 -4.99
N ILE A 291 -4.30 6.33 -5.89
CA ILE A 291 -4.29 5.69 -7.20
C ILE A 291 -3.42 4.43 -7.06
N GLY A 292 -4.05 3.29 -6.76
CA GLY A 292 -3.36 2.01 -6.53
C GLY A 292 -2.92 1.28 -7.80
N SER A 293 -2.93 1.96 -8.97
CA SER A 293 -2.75 1.34 -10.27
C SER A 293 -2.04 2.23 -11.27
N GLY A 294 -1.73 1.66 -12.42
CA GLY A 294 -1.33 2.41 -13.59
C GLY A 294 -2.54 3.03 -14.32
N MET A 295 -2.28 3.49 -15.53
CA MET A 295 -3.26 4.14 -16.41
C MET A 295 -3.22 3.54 -17.82
N TYR A 296 -4.25 3.87 -18.62
CA TYR A 296 -4.31 3.52 -20.04
C TYR A 296 -4.67 4.76 -20.87
N ILE A 297 -3.91 5.02 -21.94
CA ILE A 297 -4.18 6.13 -22.87
C ILE A 297 -4.99 5.60 -24.04
N PHE A 298 -6.13 6.21 -24.32
CA PHE A 298 -7.00 5.90 -25.45
C PHE A 298 -7.49 7.18 -26.13
N GLY A 299 -6.93 7.49 -27.29
CA GLY A 299 -7.23 8.71 -28.04
C GLY A 299 -6.93 9.98 -27.23
N ASP A 300 -7.95 10.74 -26.91
CA ASP A 300 -7.89 11.98 -26.12
C ASP A 300 -8.10 11.77 -24.61
N LYS A 301 -8.10 10.51 -24.13
CA LYS A 301 -8.44 10.15 -22.76
C LYS A 301 -7.30 9.42 -22.06
N ILE A 302 -7.18 9.67 -20.75
CA ILE A 302 -6.45 8.84 -19.81
C ILE A 302 -7.49 8.13 -18.94
N ILE A 303 -7.43 6.80 -18.91
CA ILE A 303 -8.28 5.96 -18.07
C ILE A 303 -7.44 5.50 -16.89
N TYR A 304 -7.93 5.70 -15.67
CA TYR A 304 -7.27 5.30 -14.43
C TYR A 304 -8.30 4.93 -13.36
N THR A 305 -7.83 4.39 -12.24
CA THR A 305 -8.69 3.93 -11.14
C THR A 305 -8.13 4.38 -9.80
N ASN A 306 -8.95 4.37 -8.76
CA ASN A 306 -8.53 4.74 -7.42
C ASN A 306 -9.09 3.79 -6.33
N THR A 307 -8.54 3.88 -5.12
CA THR A 307 -8.93 3.06 -3.96
C THR A 307 -10.31 3.44 -3.39
N ASN A 308 -10.88 4.53 -3.84
CA ASN A 308 -12.30 4.83 -3.58
C ASN A 308 -13.25 3.97 -4.44
N GLY A 309 -12.72 3.10 -5.32
CA GLY A 309 -13.52 2.27 -6.21
C GLY A 309 -14.04 3.02 -7.43
N GLU A 310 -13.37 4.05 -7.88
CA GLU A 310 -13.75 4.81 -9.06
C GLU A 310 -12.92 4.41 -10.27
N ILE A 311 -13.59 4.19 -11.41
CA ILE A 311 -13.01 4.08 -12.74
C ILE A 311 -13.26 5.41 -13.44
N LYS A 312 -12.22 6.10 -13.85
CA LYS A 312 -12.30 7.48 -14.34
C LYS A 312 -11.65 7.64 -15.71
N ALA A 313 -12.22 8.50 -16.52
CA ALA A 313 -11.58 9.03 -17.71
C ALA A 313 -11.32 10.52 -17.55
N ALA A 314 -10.09 10.94 -17.81
CA ALA A 314 -9.69 12.34 -17.85
C ALA A 314 -9.21 12.73 -19.24
N ASN A 315 -9.35 14.01 -19.57
CA ASN A 315 -8.85 14.56 -20.82
C ASN A 315 -7.32 14.61 -20.82
N ILE A 316 -6.68 14.04 -21.83
CA ILE A 316 -5.21 13.92 -21.93
C ILE A 316 -4.48 15.27 -21.96
N LYS A 317 -5.15 16.35 -22.41
CA LYS A 317 -4.54 17.68 -22.55
C LYS A 317 -4.48 18.48 -21.26
N ASN A 318 -5.45 18.26 -20.34
CA ASN A 318 -5.63 19.13 -19.17
C ASN A 318 -6.03 18.40 -17.88
N GLY A 319 -6.10 17.07 -17.88
CA GLY A 319 -6.43 16.26 -16.69
C GLY A 319 -7.89 16.38 -16.22
N LYS A 320 -8.77 17.13 -16.89
CA LYS A 320 -10.17 17.29 -16.46
C LYS A 320 -10.95 16.00 -16.65
N THR A 321 -11.68 15.59 -15.59
CA THR A 321 -12.55 14.42 -15.62
C THR A 321 -13.63 14.54 -16.71
N ILE A 322 -13.77 13.49 -17.52
CA ILE A 322 -14.79 13.35 -18.55
C ILE A 322 -15.98 12.54 -18.03
N TRP A 323 -15.70 11.40 -17.40
CA TRP A 323 -16.70 10.56 -16.76
C TRP A 323 -16.08 9.79 -15.59
N THR A 324 -16.95 9.36 -14.67
CA THR A 324 -16.61 8.51 -13.52
C THR A 324 -17.65 7.42 -13.39
N PHE A 325 -17.20 6.20 -13.10
CA PHE A 325 -18.03 5.06 -12.72
C PHE A 325 -17.60 4.56 -11.35
N LYS A 326 -18.54 4.24 -10.46
CA LYS A 326 -18.29 3.79 -9.09
C LYS A 326 -18.57 2.30 -8.95
N THR A 327 -17.65 1.57 -8.34
CA THR A 327 -17.77 0.17 -7.88
C THR A 327 -17.94 0.11 -6.36
N ASP A 328 -18.23 -1.07 -5.83
CA ASP A 328 -18.46 -1.27 -4.39
C ASP A 328 -17.20 -1.65 -3.60
N GLY A 329 -16.02 -1.70 -4.25
CA GLY A 329 -14.75 -2.06 -3.63
C GLY A 329 -13.60 -1.19 -4.10
N LYS A 330 -12.47 -1.24 -3.38
CA LYS A 330 -11.21 -0.62 -3.80
C LYS A 330 -10.76 -1.18 -5.14
N ILE A 331 -10.05 -0.38 -5.94
CA ILE A 331 -9.51 -0.82 -7.22
C ILE A 331 -7.99 -0.65 -7.24
N TYR A 332 -7.28 -1.76 -7.46
CA TYR A 332 -5.83 -1.83 -7.63
C TYR A 332 -5.43 -2.25 -9.04
N SER A 333 -6.39 -2.62 -9.87
CA SER A 333 -6.17 -3.04 -11.24
C SER A 333 -5.92 -1.85 -12.15
N THR A 334 -4.89 -1.93 -12.98
CA THR A 334 -4.68 -0.99 -14.10
C THR A 334 -5.69 -1.32 -15.19
N PRO A 335 -6.50 -0.36 -15.64
CA PRO A 335 -7.48 -0.59 -16.70
C PRO A 335 -6.81 -0.93 -18.02
N VAL A 336 -7.55 -1.60 -18.90
CA VAL A 336 -7.17 -1.82 -20.30
C VAL A 336 -8.34 -1.48 -21.20
N VAL A 337 -8.07 -0.89 -22.36
CA VAL A 337 -9.10 -0.65 -23.37
C VAL A 337 -8.90 -1.65 -24.50
N TYR A 338 -9.93 -2.43 -24.73
CA TYR A 338 -9.99 -3.34 -25.88
C TYR A 338 -11.21 -3.01 -26.73
N ARG A 339 -10.98 -2.72 -28.01
CA ARG A 339 -12.01 -2.15 -28.89
C ARG A 339 -12.54 -0.82 -28.31
N ASN A 340 -13.79 -0.76 -27.89
CA ASN A 340 -14.40 0.45 -27.29
C ASN A 340 -14.84 0.21 -25.82
N THR A 341 -14.35 -0.84 -25.18
CA THR A 341 -14.68 -1.22 -23.82
C THR A 341 -13.45 -1.06 -22.92
N VAL A 342 -13.61 -0.33 -21.83
CA VAL A 342 -12.67 -0.27 -20.70
C VAL A 342 -12.92 -1.47 -19.81
N TRP A 343 -11.94 -2.32 -19.63
CA TRP A 343 -11.99 -3.45 -18.70
C TRP A 343 -11.20 -3.15 -17.45
N CYS A 344 -11.79 -3.39 -16.30
CA CYS A 344 -11.21 -3.13 -14.99
C CYS A 344 -11.73 -4.16 -13.97
N ALA A 345 -10.87 -4.61 -13.06
CA ALA A 345 -11.24 -5.50 -11.97
C ALA A 345 -11.29 -4.76 -10.64
N SER A 346 -12.16 -5.17 -9.74
CA SER A 346 -12.38 -4.54 -8.44
C SER A 346 -12.33 -5.55 -7.29
N SER A 347 -11.97 -5.08 -6.11
CA SER A 347 -11.98 -5.87 -4.87
C SER A 347 -13.40 -6.21 -4.39
N ASP A 348 -14.46 -5.76 -5.08
CA ASP A 348 -15.85 -6.16 -4.83
C ASP A 348 -16.23 -7.51 -5.50
N SER A 349 -15.26 -8.24 -6.02
CA SER A 349 -15.43 -9.53 -6.71
C SER A 349 -16.12 -9.42 -8.08
N TYR A 350 -15.88 -8.31 -8.80
CA TYR A 350 -16.37 -8.15 -10.16
C TYR A 350 -15.30 -7.62 -11.12
N VAL A 351 -15.44 -7.99 -12.37
CA VAL A 351 -14.74 -7.39 -13.52
C VAL A 351 -15.76 -6.56 -14.30
N TYR A 352 -15.44 -5.31 -14.54
CA TYR A 352 -16.32 -4.34 -15.17
C TYR A 352 -15.87 -4.06 -16.60
N GLY A 353 -16.84 -4.06 -17.54
CA GLY A 353 -16.68 -3.58 -18.91
C GLY A 353 -17.49 -2.30 -19.10
N LEU A 354 -16.84 -1.17 -19.38
CA LEU A 354 -17.47 0.13 -19.53
C LEU A 354 -17.26 0.68 -20.93
N ASN A 355 -18.24 1.37 -21.46
CA ASN A 355 -18.07 2.10 -22.72
C ASN A 355 -17.03 3.22 -22.55
N VAL A 356 -15.94 3.21 -23.36
CA VAL A 356 -14.82 4.14 -23.22
C VAL A 356 -15.18 5.61 -23.44
N ARG A 357 -16.27 5.90 -24.17
CA ARG A 357 -16.68 7.28 -24.49
C ARG A 357 -17.41 7.96 -23.33
N ASN A 358 -18.25 7.22 -22.59
CA ASN A 358 -19.18 7.80 -21.63
C ASN A 358 -19.24 7.08 -20.26
N GLY A 359 -18.40 6.05 -20.04
CA GLY A 359 -18.35 5.31 -18.77
C GLY A 359 -19.58 4.45 -18.46
N LYS A 360 -20.53 4.26 -19.39
CA LYS A 360 -21.71 3.42 -19.13
C LYS A 360 -21.33 1.95 -19.04
N LEU A 361 -21.92 1.28 -18.05
CA LEU A 361 -21.74 -0.16 -17.81
C LEU A 361 -22.26 -0.97 -19.01
N GLN A 362 -21.43 -1.88 -19.51
CA GLN A 362 -21.75 -2.86 -20.56
C GLN A 362 -21.72 -4.28 -20.02
N HIS A 363 -20.71 -4.58 -19.16
CA HIS A 363 -20.53 -5.89 -18.57
C HIS A 363 -20.19 -5.78 -17.08
N LYS A 364 -20.74 -6.71 -16.27
CA LYS A 364 -20.40 -6.92 -14.86
C LYS A 364 -20.23 -8.41 -14.65
N LEU A 365 -18.96 -8.90 -14.63
CA LEU A 365 -18.60 -10.31 -14.62
C LEU A 365 -18.20 -10.69 -13.19
N LYS A 366 -18.84 -11.72 -12.63
CA LYS A 366 -18.63 -12.12 -11.23
C LYS A 366 -17.43 -13.06 -11.09
N THR A 367 -16.67 -12.87 -9.99
CA THR A 367 -15.65 -13.78 -9.48
C THR A 367 -16.03 -14.23 -8.07
N ASP A 368 -15.35 -15.25 -7.52
CA ASP A 368 -15.71 -15.80 -6.21
C ASP A 368 -15.08 -15.00 -5.06
N LYS A 369 -13.96 -14.29 -5.33
CA LYS A 369 -13.30 -13.39 -4.38
C LYS A 369 -12.90 -12.07 -5.06
N ALA A 370 -12.34 -11.17 -4.28
CA ALA A 370 -11.76 -9.91 -4.73
C ALA A 370 -10.77 -10.10 -5.89
N VAL A 371 -10.69 -9.12 -6.79
CA VAL A 371 -9.72 -9.12 -7.89
C VAL A 371 -8.87 -7.86 -7.83
N VAL A 372 -7.62 -8.05 -7.48
CA VAL A 372 -6.61 -6.96 -7.42
C VAL A 372 -5.68 -6.95 -8.62
N SER A 373 -5.66 -8.03 -9.41
CA SER A 373 -4.90 -8.13 -10.65
C SER A 373 -5.52 -7.28 -11.76
N SER A 374 -4.72 -6.94 -12.75
CA SER A 374 -5.18 -6.16 -13.90
C SER A 374 -5.65 -7.10 -15.02
N PRO A 375 -6.74 -6.76 -15.73
CA PRO A 375 -7.18 -7.54 -16.88
C PRO A 375 -6.20 -7.42 -18.04
N ALA A 376 -6.12 -8.48 -18.84
CA ALA A 376 -5.48 -8.54 -20.15
C ALA A 376 -6.51 -8.88 -21.22
N CYS A 377 -6.34 -8.36 -22.43
CA CYS A 377 -7.27 -8.61 -23.53
C CYS A 377 -6.53 -9.02 -24.80
N ALA A 378 -6.94 -10.13 -25.39
CA ALA A 378 -6.50 -10.57 -26.72
C ALA A 378 -7.55 -11.55 -27.29
N ASP A 379 -7.57 -11.75 -28.60
CA ASP A 379 -8.38 -12.76 -29.31
C ASP A 379 -9.86 -12.77 -28.87
N ASN A 380 -10.45 -11.58 -28.76
CA ASN A 380 -11.84 -11.36 -28.29
C ASN A 380 -12.11 -11.85 -26.86
N LYS A 381 -11.09 -12.02 -26.04
CA LYS A 381 -11.21 -12.44 -24.65
C LYS A 381 -10.73 -11.34 -23.70
N VAL A 382 -11.41 -11.21 -22.56
CA VAL A 382 -10.88 -10.56 -21.39
C VAL A 382 -10.46 -11.62 -20.39
N ILE A 383 -9.20 -11.53 -19.94
CA ILE A 383 -8.54 -12.53 -19.11
C ILE A 383 -8.17 -11.90 -17.79
N VAL A 384 -8.56 -12.56 -16.69
CA VAL A 384 -8.28 -12.09 -15.34
C VAL A 384 -7.95 -13.28 -14.45
N ALA A 385 -6.94 -13.17 -13.61
CA ALA A 385 -6.64 -14.11 -12.55
C ALA A 385 -6.97 -13.45 -11.19
N GLY A 386 -7.85 -14.10 -10.41
CA GLY A 386 -8.45 -13.49 -9.21
C GLY A 386 -7.79 -13.83 -7.89
N GLY A 387 -8.33 -13.24 -6.82
CA GLY A 387 -8.03 -13.56 -5.42
C GLY A 387 -8.48 -14.96 -4.99
N ASP A 388 -9.34 -15.57 -5.79
CA ASP A 388 -9.82 -16.95 -5.62
C ASP A 388 -8.87 -18.03 -6.19
N GLY A 389 -7.73 -17.62 -6.78
CA GLY A 389 -6.79 -18.55 -7.41
C GLY A 389 -7.29 -19.11 -8.73
N ILE A 390 -8.22 -18.44 -9.39
CA ILE A 390 -8.79 -18.87 -10.67
C ILE A 390 -8.48 -17.86 -11.76
N CYS A 391 -7.92 -18.33 -12.88
CA CYS A 391 -7.80 -17.56 -14.10
C CYS A 391 -9.00 -17.82 -15.00
N ARG A 392 -9.68 -16.77 -15.43
CA ARG A 392 -10.88 -16.84 -16.26
C ARG A 392 -10.71 -16.06 -17.55
N ALA A 393 -11.32 -16.56 -18.62
CA ALA A 393 -11.50 -15.82 -19.86
C ALA A 393 -12.99 -15.72 -20.21
N TRP A 394 -13.43 -14.50 -20.49
CA TRP A 394 -14.78 -14.22 -20.97
C TRP A 394 -14.72 -13.63 -22.38
N ASP A 395 -15.75 -13.89 -23.18
CA ASP A 395 -15.95 -13.21 -24.47
C ASP A 395 -16.23 -11.72 -24.26
N VAL A 396 -15.50 -10.86 -24.94
CA VAL A 396 -15.60 -9.39 -24.75
C VAL A 396 -16.92 -8.80 -25.28
N ASN A 397 -17.66 -9.50 -26.12
CA ASN A 397 -18.91 -9.01 -26.70
C ASN A 397 -20.13 -9.49 -25.89
N SER A 398 -20.18 -10.78 -25.56
CA SER A 398 -21.30 -11.38 -24.82
C SER A 398 -21.12 -11.32 -23.31
N GLY A 399 -19.90 -11.29 -22.80
CA GLY A 399 -19.59 -11.43 -21.37
C GLY A 399 -19.72 -12.88 -20.87
N GLU A 400 -19.91 -13.86 -21.76
CA GLU A 400 -20.01 -15.27 -21.38
C GLU A 400 -18.63 -15.83 -21.02
N LEU A 401 -18.59 -16.71 -20.01
CA LEU A 401 -17.38 -17.42 -19.59
C LEU A 401 -17.03 -18.45 -20.67
N ILE A 402 -15.82 -18.34 -21.23
CA ILE A 402 -15.31 -19.28 -22.24
C ILE A 402 -14.62 -20.45 -21.56
N TRP A 403 -13.73 -20.15 -20.61
CA TRP A 403 -13.01 -21.15 -19.82
C TRP A 403 -12.56 -20.57 -18.48
N GLN A 404 -12.23 -21.49 -17.57
CA GLN A 404 -11.53 -21.18 -16.32
C GLN A 404 -10.43 -22.21 -16.04
N PHE A 405 -9.37 -21.75 -15.37
CA PHE A 405 -8.28 -22.56 -14.83
C PHE A 405 -8.22 -22.32 -13.32
N ASP A 406 -8.48 -23.36 -12.52
CA ASP A 406 -8.72 -23.31 -11.07
C ASP A 406 -7.57 -23.92 -10.23
N SER A 407 -6.43 -24.20 -10.86
CA SER A 407 -5.29 -24.85 -10.21
C SER A 407 -4.14 -23.88 -9.91
N ILE A 408 -4.42 -22.58 -9.73
CA ILE A 408 -3.43 -21.60 -9.32
C ILE A 408 -3.22 -21.73 -7.81
N LYS A 409 -1.98 -21.92 -7.39
CA LYS A 409 -1.62 -21.85 -5.98
C LYS A 409 -1.67 -20.41 -5.50
N ASN A 410 -2.51 -20.14 -4.50
CA ASN A 410 -2.73 -18.80 -3.96
C ASN A 410 -3.33 -17.86 -5.02
N PHE A 411 -3.12 -16.56 -4.95
CA PHE A 411 -3.78 -15.58 -5.80
C PHE A 411 -2.78 -14.79 -6.68
N VAL A 412 -3.30 -14.05 -7.64
CA VAL A 412 -2.54 -13.25 -8.62
C VAL A 412 -2.80 -11.76 -8.40
N VAL A 413 -1.74 -10.95 -8.49
CA VAL A 413 -1.83 -9.47 -8.29
C VAL A 413 -1.40 -8.67 -9.50
N THR A 414 -0.68 -9.27 -10.46
CA THR A 414 -0.18 -8.58 -11.64
C THR A 414 -1.07 -8.78 -12.86
N ARG A 415 -0.81 -7.99 -13.91
CA ARG A 415 -1.45 -8.20 -15.21
C ARG A 415 -0.82 -9.41 -15.89
N PRO A 416 -1.61 -10.41 -16.33
CA PRO A 416 -1.12 -11.45 -17.21
C PRO A 416 -0.54 -10.86 -18.50
N GLN A 417 0.62 -11.36 -18.92
CA GLN A 417 1.20 -11.03 -20.21
C GLN A 417 0.74 -12.03 -21.27
N ILE A 418 0.43 -11.55 -22.46
CA ILE A 418 -0.04 -12.39 -23.56
C ILE A 418 0.92 -12.26 -24.73
N LYS A 419 1.42 -13.39 -25.21
CA LYS A 419 2.27 -13.47 -26.40
C LYS A 419 2.02 -14.79 -27.14
N ASP A 420 1.87 -14.73 -28.46
CA ASP A 420 1.75 -15.89 -29.33
C ASP A 420 0.69 -16.94 -28.86
N GLY A 421 -0.46 -16.46 -28.36
CA GLY A 421 -1.55 -17.31 -27.88
C GLY A 421 -1.30 -17.96 -26.51
N ILE A 422 -0.30 -17.53 -25.77
CA ILE A 422 0.01 -18.01 -24.42
C ILE A 422 -0.09 -16.85 -23.42
N ILE A 423 -0.63 -17.16 -22.24
CA ILE A 423 -0.82 -16.24 -21.11
C ILE A 423 0.21 -16.58 -20.03
N TYR A 424 0.97 -15.58 -19.58
CA TYR A 424 2.04 -15.73 -18.59
C TYR A 424 1.76 -14.87 -17.36
N PHE A 425 1.84 -15.45 -16.17
CA PHE A 425 1.71 -14.73 -14.89
C PHE A 425 2.30 -15.52 -13.72
N GLY A 426 2.71 -14.81 -12.69
CA GLY A 426 3.12 -15.36 -11.39
C GLY A 426 2.00 -15.30 -10.35
N SER A 427 2.10 -16.13 -9.30
CA SER A 427 1.17 -16.14 -8.16
C SER A 427 1.92 -16.07 -6.83
N TRP A 428 1.19 -15.78 -5.74
CA TRP A 428 1.70 -15.87 -4.37
C TRP A 428 1.91 -17.30 -3.86
N GLY A 429 1.83 -18.30 -4.73
CA GLY A 429 2.11 -19.71 -4.45
C GLY A 429 3.49 -20.18 -4.89
N ASN A 430 4.47 -19.29 -5.08
CA ASN A 430 5.80 -19.59 -5.60
C ASN A 430 5.82 -20.17 -7.02
N GLU A 431 4.74 -20.01 -7.77
CA GLU A 431 4.59 -20.57 -9.11
C GLU A 431 4.42 -19.49 -10.18
N PHE A 432 4.88 -19.84 -11.39
CA PHE A 432 4.73 -19.06 -12.59
C PHE A 432 4.11 -19.95 -13.68
N TYR A 433 3.10 -19.43 -14.36
CA TYR A 433 2.20 -20.18 -15.23
C TYR A 433 2.33 -19.75 -16.68
N ALA A 434 2.19 -20.72 -17.60
CA ALA A 434 1.93 -20.50 -19.02
C ALA A 434 0.66 -21.25 -19.41
N LEU A 435 -0.39 -20.53 -19.80
CA LEU A 435 -1.68 -21.10 -20.18
C LEU A 435 -1.97 -20.81 -21.65
N ASN A 436 -2.59 -21.77 -22.35
CA ASN A 436 -3.10 -21.55 -23.70
C ASN A 436 -4.32 -20.63 -23.68
N ILE A 437 -4.33 -19.56 -24.47
CA ILE A 437 -5.37 -18.55 -24.47
C ILE A 437 -6.74 -19.06 -24.94
N GLU A 438 -6.76 -20.06 -25.86
CA GLU A 438 -8.00 -20.59 -26.42
C GLU A 438 -8.68 -21.58 -25.47
N THR A 439 -7.90 -22.36 -24.74
CA THR A 439 -8.41 -23.48 -23.95
C THR A 439 -8.30 -23.33 -22.45
N GLY A 440 -7.52 -22.36 -21.96
CA GLY A 440 -7.18 -22.21 -20.54
C GLY A 440 -6.28 -23.31 -19.99
N LYS A 441 -5.88 -24.30 -20.81
CA LYS A 441 -5.03 -25.41 -20.34
C LYS A 441 -3.59 -24.95 -20.10
N SER A 442 -2.99 -25.44 -19.01
CA SER A 442 -1.59 -25.21 -18.72
C SER A 442 -0.70 -25.87 -19.78
N GLN A 443 0.26 -25.09 -20.29
CA GLN A 443 1.34 -25.61 -21.12
C GLN A 443 2.49 -26.12 -20.24
N TRP A 444 2.81 -25.31 -19.23
CA TRP A 444 3.79 -25.64 -18.19
C TRP A 444 3.57 -24.75 -16.95
N ILE A 445 4.11 -25.20 -15.84
CA ILE A 445 4.16 -24.48 -14.57
C ILE A 445 5.59 -24.57 -14.05
N TRP A 446 6.18 -23.43 -13.72
CA TRP A 446 7.48 -23.35 -13.06
C TRP A 446 7.30 -22.99 -11.58
N ASN A 447 8.09 -23.59 -10.69
CA ASN A 447 8.12 -23.28 -9.26
C ASN A 447 9.52 -22.85 -8.86
N ASN A 448 9.65 -21.79 -8.05
CA ASN A 448 10.96 -21.25 -7.65
C ASN A 448 11.71 -22.08 -6.59
N GLY A 449 11.08 -23.13 -6.04
CA GLY A 449 11.65 -24.04 -5.06
C GLY A 449 11.57 -23.59 -3.61
N HIS A 450 10.95 -22.43 -3.32
CA HIS A 450 10.75 -21.94 -1.96
C HIS A 450 9.41 -22.40 -1.37
N SER A 451 9.39 -22.64 -0.05
CA SER A 451 8.16 -22.86 0.72
C SER A 451 7.54 -21.55 1.24
N ASN A 452 8.35 -20.53 1.50
CA ASN A 452 7.86 -19.23 1.95
C ASN A 452 7.28 -18.45 0.77
N ARG A 453 5.98 -18.16 0.83
CA ARG A 453 5.26 -17.41 -0.21
C ARG A 453 5.78 -15.98 -0.41
N MET A 454 6.46 -15.39 0.58
CA MET A 454 7.08 -14.05 0.44
C MET A 454 8.15 -13.99 -0.65
N PHE A 455 8.65 -15.12 -1.12
CA PHE A 455 9.61 -15.22 -2.22
C PHE A 455 8.96 -15.46 -3.60
N SER A 456 7.64 -15.37 -3.66
CA SER A 456 6.88 -15.62 -4.89
C SER A 456 7.16 -14.60 -5.99
N PRO A 457 7.13 -15.01 -7.28
CA PRO A 457 7.16 -14.10 -8.43
C PRO A 457 5.80 -13.44 -8.69
N ALA A 458 5.08 -13.05 -7.62
CA ALA A 458 3.70 -12.62 -7.69
C ALA A 458 3.52 -11.18 -8.19
N GLN A 459 4.46 -10.29 -7.85
CA GLN A 459 4.34 -8.86 -8.19
C GLN A 459 5.11 -8.47 -9.44
N VAL A 460 5.96 -9.34 -9.96
CA VAL A 460 6.70 -9.08 -11.20
C VAL A 460 5.80 -9.19 -12.42
N VAL A 461 5.88 -8.22 -13.31
CA VAL A 461 5.37 -8.36 -14.67
C VAL A 461 6.52 -8.87 -15.54
N PRO A 462 6.42 -10.10 -16.10
CA PRO A 462 7.54 -10.71 -16.78
C PRO A 462 7.91 -9.97 -18.08
N VAL A 463 9.19 -10.02 -18.44
CA VAL A 463 9.68 -9.54 -19.73
C VAL A 463 9.81 -10.75 -20.68
N LEU A 464 9.16 -10.66 -21.85
CA LEU A 464 9.17 -11.70 -22.87
C LEU A 464 9.91 -11.19 -24.11
N THR A 465 11.09 -11.74 -24.36
CA THR A 465 11.90 -11.40 -25.54
C THR A 465 12.81 -12.57 -25.95
N HIS A 466 13.16 -12.67 -27.22
CA HIS A 466 14.07 -13.69 -27.76
C HIS A 466 13.74 -15.13 -27.32
N SER A 467 12.43 -15.51 -27.34
CA SER A 467 11.91 -16.81 -26.88
C SER A 467 12.28 -17.14 -25.43
N ARG A 468 12.45 -16.13 -24.59
CA ARG A 468 12.77 -16.24 -23.16
C ARG A 468 11.87 -15.37 -22.33
N ILE A 469 11.70 -15.80 -21.07
CA ILE A 469 10.96 -15.08 -20.04
C ILE A 469 11.95 -14.69 -18.94
N TYR A 470 12.05 -13.39 -18.67
CA TYR A 470 12.89 -12.84 -17.62
C TYR A 470 12.02 -12.48 -16.42
N LEU A 471 12.40 -12.99 -15.25
CA LEU A 471 11.73 -12.78 -13.97
C LEU A 471 12.73 -12.29 -12.94
N VAL A 472 12.28 -11.39 -12.06
CA VAL A 472 12.96 -11.01 -10.82
C VAL A 472 11.96 -11.14 -9.68
N SER A 473 12.38 -11.65 -8.52
CA SER A 473 11.47 -11.90 -7.40
C SER A 473 12.15 -11.64 -6.05
N PRO A 474 11.38 -11.57 -4.95
CA PRO A 474 11.91 -11.23 -3.61
C PRO A 474 12.96 -12.21 -3.08
N ASP A 475 13.11 -13.38 -3.68
CA ASP A 475 14.21 -14.33 -3.41
C ASP A 475 15.57 -13.82 -3.90
N ARG A 476 15.60 -12.63 -4.55
CA ARG A 476 16.77 -11.93 -5.09
C ARG A 476 17.43 -12.65 -6.29
N TYR A 477 16.73 -13.59 -6.88
CA TYR A 477 17.18 -14.22 -8.12
C TYR A 477 16.61 -13.50 -9.34
N MET A 478 17.48 -13.31 -10.34
CA MET A 478 17.03 -13.12 -11.71
C MET A 478 16.97 -14.50 -12.36
N THR A 479 15.82 -14.83 -12.89
CA THR A 479 15.54 -16.15 -13.50
C THR A 479 15.15 -15.95 -14.95
N VAL A 480 15.73 -16.76 -15.83
CA VAL A 480 15.37 -16.79 -17.25
C VAL A 480 14.89 -18.19 -17.60
N LEU A 481 13.66 -18.22 -18.11
CA LEU A 481 13.01 -19.44 -18.54
C LEU A 481 12.94 -19.50 -20.07
N ASP A 482 13.00 -20.71 -20.62
CA ASP A 482 12.62 -20.97 -21.99
C ASP A 482 11.10 -20.76 -22.15
N GLU A 483 10.69 -19.95 -23.11
CA GLU A 483 9.31 -19.52 -23.29
C GLU A 483 8.36 -20.70 -23.59
N LYS A 484 8.84 -21.72 -24.33
CA LYS A 484 8.01 -22.87 -24.75
C LYS A 484 7.89 -23.95 -23.68
N THR A 485 8.96 -24.18 -22.91
CA THR A 485 9.06 -25.34 -22.02
C THR A 485 8.99 -24.98 -20.54
N GLY A 486 9.20 -23.72 -20.17
CA GLY A 486 9.32 -23.27 -18.77
C GLY A 486 10.60 -23.75 -18.09
N GLN A 487 11.54 -24.37 -18.83
CA GLN A 487 12.82 -24.82 -18.27
C GLN A 487 13.70 -23.63 -17.95
N VAL A 488 14.44 -23.71 -16.83
CA VAL A 488 15.40 -22.69 -16.44
C VAL A 488 16.59 -22.71 -17.39
N ILE A 489 16.80 -21.61 -18.11
CA ILE A 489 18.01 -21.39 -18.92
C ILE A 489 19.16 -21.01 -17.98
N TRP A 490 18.94 -20.01 -17.13
CA TRP A 490 19.81 -19.66 -16.01
C TRP A 490 19.03 -18.99 -14.88
N ARG A 491 19.56 -19.09 -13.66
CA ARG A 491 19.03 -18.45 -12.47
C ARG A 491 20.19 -18.00 -11.59
N TYR A 492 20.26 -16.71 -11.29
CA TYR A 492 21.40 -16.13 -10.63
C TYR A 492 20.99 -15.14 -9.54
N ASN A 493 21.58 -15.30 -8.35
CA ASN A 493 21.50 -14.36 -7.25
C ASN A 493 22.83 -13.57 -7.23
N ASP A 494 22.75 -12.28 -7.54
CA ASP A 494 23.92 -11.40 -7.55
C ASP A 494 24.00 -10.68 -6.19
N PRO A 495 24.99 -11.00 -5.32
CA PRO A 495 25.07 -10.39 -4.00
C PRO A 495 25.41 -8.90 -4.05
N GLU A 496 26.04 -8.43 -5.12
CA GLU A 496 26.43 -7.02 -5.32
C GLU A 496 25.33 -6.21 -6.00
N ASN A 497 24.46 -6.86 -6.78
CA ASN A 497 23.39 -6.23 -7.54
C ASN A 497 22.04 -6.94 -7.28
N ARG A 498 21.58 -6.87 -6.05
CA ARG A 498 20.38 -7.59 -5.57
C ARG A 498 19.13 -7.08 -6.26
N VAL A 499 18.52 -7.87 -7.10
CA VAL A 499 17.23 -7.58 -7.75
C VAL A 499 16.07 -8.00 -6.87
N ARG A 500 14.85 -7.50 -7.16
CA ARG A 500 13.64 -7.92 -6.44
C ARG A 500 12.42 -8.11 -7.35
N GLU A 501 11.76 -7.04 -7.83
CA GLU A 501 10.47 -7.18 -8.53
C GLU A 501 10.32 -6.22 -9.72
N SER A 502 11.21 -5.24 -9.85
CA SER A 502 11.15 -4.24 -10.91
C SER A 502 12.04 -4.62 -12.09
N ILE A 503 11.42 -4.78 -13.25
CA ILE A 503 12.07 -5.19 -14.50
C ILE A 503 11.45 -4.43 -15.69
N GLY A 504 12.18 -4.29 -16.79
CA GLY A 504 11.71 -3.65 -18.01
C GLY A 504 12.45 -4.13 -19.25
N LEU A 505 11.98 -3.72 -20.43
CA LEU A 505 12.54 -4.09 -21.73
C LEU A 505 12.88 -2.83 -22.52
N SER A 506 13.99 -2.87 -23.26
CA SER A 506 14.34 -1.83 -24.23
C SER A 506 13.36 -1.78 -25.40
N GLU A 507 13.25 -0.63 -26.07
CA GLU A 507 12.36 -0.47 -27.22
C GLU A 507 12.71 -1.43 -28.37
N ASP A 508 13.98 -1.75 -28.56
CA ASP A 508 14.46 -2.68 -29.57
C ASP A 508 14.36 -4.16 -29.16
N GLY A 509 13.96 -4.44 -27.92
CA GLY A 509 13.84 -5.79 -27.38
C GLY A 509 15.16 -6.49 -27.03
N ASN A 510 16.31 -5.81 -27.10
CA ASN A 510 17.63 -6.38 -26.98
C ASN A 510 18.30 -6.21 -25.60
N THR A 511 17.67 -5.45 -24.70
CA THR A 511 18.17 -5.19 -23.35
C THR A 511 17.05 -5.36 -22.33
N VAL A 512 17.30 -6.18 -21.31
CA VAL A 512 16.41 -6.29 -20.15
C VAL A 512 17.00 -5.46 -19.01
N TYR A 513 16.21 -4.55 -18.48
CA TYR A 513 16.57 -3.72 -17.33
C TYR A 513 16.00 -4.32 -16.05
N ALA A 514 16.81 -4.38 -15.00
CA ALA A 514 16.33 -4.73 -13.66
C ALA A 514 16.79 -3.67 -12.65
N LYS A 515 15.86 -3.20 -11.82
CA LYS A 515 16.21 -2.30 -10.71
C LYS A 515 16.74 -3.13 -9.55
N THR A 516 17.88 -2.69 -8.98
CA THR A 516 18.45 -3.33 -7.80
C THR A 516 17.90 -2.73 -6.52
N MET A 517 17.97 -3.48 -5.41
CA MET A 517 17.59 -2.99 -4.09
C MET A 517 18.46 -1.84 -3.58
N ASP A 518 19.66 -1.70 -4.15
CA ASP A 518 20.61 -0.63 -3.81
C ASP A 518 20.44 0.59 -4.74
N GLY A 519 19.35 0.62 -5.51
CA GLY A 519 18.95 1.79 -6.30
C GLY A 519 19.69 1.97 -7.62
N LYS A 520 20.23 0.90 -8.19
CA LYS A 520 20.87 0.92 -9.52
C LYS A 520 20.00 0.25 -10.57
N ILE A 521 20.28 0.51 -11.84
CA ILE A 521 19.73 -0.22 -12.97
C ILE A 521 20.81 -1.16 -13.52
N LEU A 522 20.46 -2.43 -13.64
CA LEU A 522 21.25 -3.48 -14.25
C LEU A 522 20.71 -3.73 -15.66
N ALA A 523 21.53 -3.53 -16.69
CA ALA A 523 21.17 -3.82 -18.08
C ALA A 523 21.77 -5.16 -18.53
N ILE A 524 20.91 -6.08 -18.92
CA ILE A 524 21.26 -7.44 -19.36
C ILE A 524 21.09 -7.53 -20.89
N ASP A 525 22.09 -8.11 -21.56
CA ASP A 525 22.03 -8.42 -23.00
C ASP A 525 21.05 -9.58 -23.26
N ALA A 526 19.92 -9.27 -23.84
CA ALA A 526 18.91 -10.27 -24.15
C ALA A 526 19.17 -11.01 -25.48
N THR A 527 20.15 -10.60 -26.27
CA THR A 527 20.49 -11.25 -27.54
C THR A 527 21.26 -12.56 -27.38
N VAL A 528 21.91 -12.74 -26.21
CA VAL A 528 22.69 -13.93 -25.87
C VAL A 528 21.96 -14.82 -24.87
N THR A 529 22.34 -16.10 -24.79
CA THR A 529 21.67 -17.07 -23.91
C THR A 529 22.22 -17.01 -22.49
N GLU A 530 23.51 -16.76 -22.33
CA GLU A 530 24.18 -16.63 -21.05
C GLU A 530 23.87 -15.27 -20.40
N ARG A 531 24.03 -15.18 -19.06
CA ARG A 531 23.93 -13.93 -18.34
C ARG A 531 25.08 -13.00 -18.73
N LYS A 532 24.79 -11.91 -19.43
CA LYS A 532 25.77 -10.90 -19.82
C LYS A 532 25.27 -9.51 -19.44
N ILE A 533 26.01 -8.83 -18.58
CA ILE A 533 25.74 -7.44 -18.21
C ILE A 533 26.31 -6.53 -19.31
N LYS A 534 25.48 -5.63 -19.83
CA LYS A 534 25.89 -4.56 -20.76
C LYS A 534 26.48 -3.38 -19.99
N TRP A 535 25.76 -2.96 -18.94
CA TRP A 535 26.17 -1.88 -18.06
C TRP A 535 25.37 -1.94 -16.73
N ILE A 536 25.89 -1.24 -15.72
CA ILE A 536 25.22 -0.92 -14.47
C ILE A 536 25.15 0.59 -14.38
N SER A 537 24.04 1.18 -13.96
CA SER A 537 23.87 2.63 -13.90
C SER A 537 24.95 3.29 -13.05
N SER A 538 25.35 4.50 -13.46
CA SER A 538 26.39 5.30 -12.84
C SER A 538 25.98 6.76 -12.70
N GLY A 539 26.66 7.47 -11.82
CA GLY A 539 26.42 8.87 -11.50
C GLY A 539 25.61 9.03 -10.22
N GLU A 540 24.31 8.94 -10.28
CA GLU A 540 23.46 9.05 -9.07
C GLU A 540 22.58 7.82 -8.90
N ASP A 541 22.57 7.26 -7.69
CA ASP A 541 21.78 6.10 -7.31
C ASP A 541 20.48 6.52 -6.61
N MET A 542 19.43 5.69 -6.71
CA MET A 542 18.12 5.93 -6.08
C MET A 542 18.14 5.68 -4.56
N GLY A 543 19.21 5.09 -4.01
CA GLY A 543 19.29 4.60 -2.64
C GLY A 543 18.57 3.27 -2.47
N TYR A 544 18.27 2.89 -1.21
CA TYR A 544 17.53 1.66 -0.94
C TYR A 544 16.10 1.77 -1.49
N GLU A 545 15.74 0.82 -2.37
CA GLU A 545 14.56 0.94 -3.23
C GLU A 545 13.91 -0.44 -3.47
N LEU A 546 12.62 -0.55 -3.20
CA LEU A 546 11.89 -1.82 -3.30
C LEU A 546 10.63 -1.77 -4.19
N ALA A 547 10.34 -0.62 -4.82
CA ALA A 547 9.15 -0.48 -5.66
C ALA A 547 9.13 -1.52 -6.79
N PRO A 548 8.04 -2.27 -6.99
CA PRO A 548 7.92 -3.28 -8.04
C PRO A 548 7.63 -2.69 -9.43
N THR A 549 7.48 -1.38 -9.52
CA THR A 549 7.07 -0.70 -10.75
C THR A 549 8.12 -0.85 -11.86
N HIS A 550 7.64 -1.05 -13.09
CA HIS A 550 8.48 -1.28 -14.25
C HIS A 550 9.46 -0.15 -14.55
N VAL A 551 10.67 -0.53 -14.95
CA VAL A 551 11.60 0.32 -15.67
C VAL A 551 11.14 0.41 -17.12
N VAL A 552 11.14 1.62 -17.71
CA VAL A 552 10.63 1.85 -19.06
C VAL A 552 11.70 2.59 -19.87
N GLU A 553 12.00 2.12 -21.08
CA GLU A 553 12.85 2.87 -22.04
C GLU A 553 11.98 3.55 -23.09
N LYS A 554 12.37 4.78 -23.45
CA LYS A 554 11.82 5.51 -24.59
C LYS A 554 12.84 6.49 -25.16
N ASN A 555 13.03 6.45 -26.47
CA ASN A 555 13.93 7.36 -27.19
C ASN A 555 15.36 7.40 -26.59
N GLY A 556 15.91 6.26 -26.20
CA GLY A 556 17.25 6.13 -25.62
C GLY A 556 17.38 6.61 -24.17
N VAL A 557 16.28 6.84 -23.47
CA VAL A 557 16.24 7.18 -22.05
C VAL A 557 15.52 6.09 -21.25
N VAL A 558 16.18 5.58 -20.20
CA VAL A 558 15.63 4.61 -19.26
C VAL A 558 15.06 5.35 -18.06
N TYR A 559 13.76 5.22 -17.82
CA TYR A 559 13.05 5.83 -16.70
C TYR A 559 12.85 4.81 -15.60
N ALA A 560 13.35 5.11 -14.41
CA ALA A 560 13.22 4.27 -13.22
C ALA A 560 12.33 4.95 -12.17
N PRO A 561 11.15 4.37 -11.86
CA PRO A 561 10.28 4.87 -10.80
C PRO A 561 10.73 4.43 -9.42
N THR A 562 10.45 5.25 -8.39
CA THR A 562 10.78 4.93 -6.99
C THR A 562 9.55 4.83 -6.09
N ASP A 563 9.74 4.30 -4.89
CA ASP A 563 8.74 4.23 -3.82
C ASP A 563 8.54 5.58 -3.07
N LYS A 564 9.37 6.58 -3.34
CA LYS A 564 9.35 7.94 -2.73
C LYS A 564 8.99 9.05 -3.73
N GLY A 565 8.35 8.68 -4.84
CA GLY A 565 7.81 9.65 -5.81
C GLY A 565 8.84 10.27 -6.77
N PHE A 566 10.04 9.71 -6.88
CA PHE A 566 11.04 10.16 -7.84
C PHE A 566 10.99 9.35 -9.13
N ILE A 567 11.24 10.03 -10.23
CA ILE A 567 11.64 9.46 -11.52
C ILE A 567 13.13 9.70 -11.67
N TYR A 568 13.90 8.66 -11.91
CA TYR A 568 15.29 8.75 -12.33
C TYR A 568 15.38 8.43 -13.80
N ALA A 569 16.20 9.17 -14.52
CA ALA A 569 16.44 8.98 -15.95
C ALA A 569 17.92 8.67 -16.20
N TYR A 570 18.17 7.62 -16.97
CA TYR A 570 19.50 7.17 -17.33
C TYR A 570 19.61 7.03 -18.85
N ARG A 571 20.81 7.19 -19.41
CA ARG A 571 21.07 6.96 -20.82
C ARG A 571 21.04 5.46 -21.13
N ALA A 572 20.28 5.05 -22.13
CA ALA A 572 20.09 3.64 -22.45
C ALA A 572 21.35 2.94 -22.97
N THR A 573 22.30 3.69 -23.55
CA THR A 573 23.53 3.12 -24.14
C THR A 573 24.58 2.69 -23.12
N ASP A 574 24.68 3.38 -21.98
CA ASP A 574 25.75 3.22 -21.00
C ASP A 574 25.33 3.33 -19.54
N GLY A 575 24.07 3.62 -19.25
CA GLY A 575 23.54 3.75 -17.90
C GLY A 575 23.95 5.02 -17.16
N MET A 576 24.49 6.04 -17.86
CA MET A 576 24.86 7.31 -17.23
C MET A 576 23.60 8.05 -16.75
N PHE A 577 23.63 8.55 -15.50
CA PHE A 577 22.58 9.40 -14.95
C PHE A 577 22.39 10.66 -15.80
N LEU A 578 21.12 11.01 -16.07
CA LEU A 578 20.76 12.20 -16.82
C LEU A 578 20.06 13.25 -15.96
N TRP A 579 19.04 12.83 -15.23
CA TRP A 579 18.26 13.69 -14.35
C TRP A 579 17.35 12.88 -13.42
N LYS A 580 16.84 13.55 -12.39
CA LYS A 580 15.76 13.05 -11.54
C LYS A 580 14.70 14.14 -11.33
N TYR A 581 13.48 13.72 -11.06
CA TYR A 581 12.36 14.63 -10.84
C TYR A 581 11.39 14.01 -9.82
N ARG A 582 11.01 14.76 -8.82
CA ARG A 582 10.05 14.31 -7.81
C ARG A 582 8.66 14.79 -8.17
N ILE A 583 7.68 13.88 -8.27
CA ILE A 583 6.29 14.22 -8.56
C ILE A 583 5.41 14.21 -7.33
N SER A 584 5.75 13.37 -6.33
CA SER A 584 4.96 13.15 -5.13
C SER A 584 5.82 12.58 -4.00
N TYR A 585 5.18 12.09 -2.95
CA TYR A 585 5.84 11.37 -1.85
C TYR A 585 5.57 9.86 -1.89
N GLY A 586 4.58 9.43 -2.65
CA GLY A 586 4.16 8.03 -2.77
C GLY A 586 4.87 7.28 -3.89
N LEU A 587 4.74 5.94 -3.85
CA LEU A 587 5.22 5.06 -4.90
C LEU A 587 4.66 5.45 -6.27
N ILE A 588 5.52 5.53 -7.27
CA ILE A 588 5.11 5.70 -8.66
C ILE A 588 4.60 4.36 -9.21
N ASN A 589 3.33 4.30 -9.60
CA ASN A 589 2.72 3.07 -10.12
C ASN A 589 2.98 2.83 -11.60
N MET A 590 3.16 3.89 -12.39
CA MET A 590 3.40 3.78 -13.82
C MET A 590 4.02 5.05 -14.38
N ILE A 591 4.93 4.88 -15.32
CA ILE A 591 5.44 5.92 -16.22
C ILE A 591 5.08 5.51 -17.64
N LEU A 592 4.37 6.38 -18.38
CA LEU A 592 4.06 6.21 -19.81
C LEU A 592 4.75 7.32 -20.60
N PRO A 593 5.95 7.08 -21.13
CA PRO A 593 6.64 8.04 -21.99
C PRO A 593 6.04 8.02 -23.41
N THR A 594 6.12 9.17 -24.09
CA THR A 594 5.66 9.34 -25.48
C THR A 594 6.81 9.73 -26.40
N ASP A 595 6.63 9.56 -27.71
CA ASP A 595 7.62 9.98 -28.73
C ASP A 595 7.90 11.49 -28.71
N LYS A 596 7.05 12.29 -28.05
CA LYS A 596 7.16 13.76 -27.99
C LYS A 596 7.90 14.27 -26.73
N GLY A 597 8.52 13.39 -25.96
CA GLY A 597 9.17 13.75 -24.70
C GLY A 597 8.18 14.10 -23.57
N GLU A 598 6.93 13.67 -23.66
CA GLU A 598 5.94 13.79 -22.59
C GLU A 598 5.92 12.50 -21.78
N LEU A 599 5.77 12.64 -20.45
CA LEU A 599 5.59 11.51 -19.53
C LEU A 599 4.25 11.66 -18.84
N TYR A 600 3.43 10.61 -18.84
CA TYR A 600 2.26 10.50 -17.98
C TYR A 600 2.60 9.59 -16.82
N VAL A 601 2.37 10.06 -15.59
CA VAL A 601 2.82 9.36 -14.38
C VAL A 601 1.71 9.32 -13.35
N SER A 602 1.49 8.13 -12.78
CA SER A 602 0.57 7.93 -11.64
C SER A 602 1.36 7.54 -10.40
N ALA A 603 0.97 8.10 -9.25
CA ALA A 603 1.57 7.78 -7.95
C ALA A 603 0.50 7.35 -6.94
N MET A 604 0.91 6.51 -5.99
CA MET A 604 0.05 5.89 -4.99
C MET A 604 -0.72 6.92 -4.17
N ASP A 605 -0.11 8.03 -3.80
CA ASP A 605 -0.73 9.10 -3.01
C ASP A 605 -1.79 9.94 -3.77
N GLY A 606 -2.35 9.39 -4.84
CA GLY A 606 -3.44 9.99 -5.60
C GLY A 606 -3.01 11.03 -6.63
N LYS A 607 -1.71 11.17 -6.91
CA LYS A 607 -1.19 12.09 -7.94
C LYS A 607 -1.23 11.46 -9.32
N LEU A 608 -1.78 12.17 -10.30
CA LEU A 608 -1.65 11.89 -11.73
C LEU A 608 -1.12 13.14 -12.41
N VAL A 609 -0.03 13.02 -13.15
CA VAL A 609 0.69 14.17 -13.72
C VAL A 609 1.09 13.93 -15.17
N LYS A 610 1.09 15.00 -15.95
CA LYS A 610 1.74 15.08 -17.27
C LYS A 610 2.99 15.94 -17.15
N LEU A 611 4.14 15.35 -17.41
CA LEU A 611 5.42 16.05 -17.51
C LEU A 611 5.80 16.29 -18.97
N LYS A 612 6.55 17.35 -19.19
CA LYS A 612 7.25 17.63 -20.44
C LYS A 612 8.75 17.68 -20.16
N VAL A 613 9.53 16.96 -20.95
CA VAL A 613 10.99 16.97 -20.91
C VAL A 613 11.46 17.73 -22.14
N ILE A 614 12.20 18.83 -21.95
CA ILE A 614 12.77 19.63 -23.04
C ILE A 614 14.26 19.29 -23.08
N PHE A 615 14.65 18.37 -23.95
CA PHE A 615 16.06 18.13 -24.17
C PHE A 615 16.65 19.34 -24.92
N GLU A 616 17.66 20.00 -24.34
CA GLU A 616 18.51 20.90 -25.11
C GLU A 616 19.21 20.05 -26.17
N GLN A 617 19.00 20.44 -27.46
CA GLN A 617 19.60 19.77 -28.61
C GLN A 617 21.11 19.99 -28.65
#